data_9e7e5723d6962a12243780b1abe601e0
#
_entry.id   9e7e5723d6962a12243780b1abe601e0
#
_cell.length_a   1.000
_cell.length_b   1.000
_cell.length_c   1.000
_cell.angle_alpha   90.00
_cell.angle_beta   90.00
_cell.angle_gamma   90.00
#
_symmetry.space_group_name_H-M   'P 1'
#
loop_
_entity.id
_entity.type
_entity.pdbx_description
1 polymer ?
#
loop_
_entity_poly.entity_id
_entity_poly.type
_entity_poly.pdbx_seq_one_letter_code
_entity_poly.pdbx_strand_id
1 'polypeptide(L)'
;MMNYYKFIGHYKNIVSQELCNAIIEEDFDYNESTYSTHEGQSPDWKKNKRVKMDEIWIRKDNVYYNELNHAVTDVAERYSEEVKKNKRDFVVQKTTDFRLNKYEKGGYMSLHCDNIHHSHGQQYGFPQASVLLFLNDDFEGGEFVVSELQLNIKKGDAIIFPSNFMFPHEVKKVTQGTRWSIVSWLM
;
A
#
# COMPACT_ATOMS: atom_id res chain seq x y z
N MET A 1 -12.57 -23.45 11.81
CA MET A 1 -12.12 -22.75 10.59
C MET A 1 -11.23 -21.60 11.03
N MET A 2 -10.04 -21.43 10.44
CA MET A 2 -9.13 -20.35 10.83
C MET A 2 -9.66 -19.01 10.26
N ASN A 3 -9.84 -18.00 11.13
CA ASN A 3 -10.22 -16.66 10.69
C ASN A 3 -8.96 -15.89 10.27
N TYR A 4 -8.73 -15.76 8.96
CA TYR A 4 -7.58 -15.05 8.40
C TYR A 4 -7.66 -13.53 8.56
N TYR A 5 -8.85 -12.97 8.67
CA TYR A 5 -9.04 -11.51 8.80
C TYR A 5 -8.37 -10.91 10.05
N LYS A 6 -8.11 -11.73 11.08
CA LYS A 6 -7.37 -11.31 12.27
C LYS A 6 -5.89 -10.95 11.99
N PHE A 7 -5.39 -11.22 10.79
CA PHE A 7 -4.06 -10.80 10.34
C PHE A 7 -4.10 -9.56 9.45
N ILE A 8 -5.24 -8.89 9.35
CA ILE A 8 -5.38 -7.58 8.72
C ILE A 8 -5.48 -6.56 9.85
N GLY A 9 -4.41 -5.80 10.07
CA GLY A 9 -4.39 -4.69 11.02
C GLY A 9 -4.98 -3.44 10.38
N HIS A 10 -5.89 -2.74 11.08
CA HIS A 10 -6.42 -1.44 10.69
C HIS A 10 -6.26 -0.47 11.87
N TYR A 11 -5.39 0.52 11.67
CA TYR A 11 -5.03 1.50 12.70
C TYR A 11 -5.50 2.89 12.28
N LYS A 12 -6.22 3.57 13.17
CA LYS A 12 -6.80 4.88 12.90
C LYS A 12 -5.85 6.01 13.28
N ASN A 13 -5.90 7.10 12.53
CA ASN A 13 -5.17 8.34 12.83
C ASN A 13 -3.66 8.13 13.02
N ILE A 14 -3.05 7.32 12.16
CA ILE A 14 -1.60 7.07 12.16
C ILE A 14 -0.84 8.24 11.53
N VAL A 15 -1.40 8.80 10.45
CA VAL A 15 -0.85 9.97 9.77
C VAL A 15 -1.69 11.19 10.14
N SER A 16 -1.06 12.30 10.54
CA SER A 16 -1.79 13.52 10.87
C SER A 16 -2.49 14.10 9.65
N GLN A 17 -3.56 14.86 9.89
CA GLN A 17 -4.32 15.51 8.81
C GLN A 17 -3.45 16.54 8.07
N GLU A 18 -2.56 17.21 8.81
CA GLU A 18 -1.62 18.20 8.29
C GLU A 18 -0.61 17.57 7.35
N LEU A 19 -0.03 16.42 7.75
CA LEU A 19 0.92 15.68 6.91
C LEU A 19 0.24 15.12 5.66
N CYS A 20 -0.98 14.59 5.80
CA CYS A 20 -1.75 14.13 4.65
C CYS A 20 -1.97 15.25 3.63
N ASN A 21 -2.39 16.46 4.10
CA ASN A 21 -2.60 17.60 3.22
C ASN A 21 -1.30 18.06 2.56
N ALA A 22 -0.23 18.20 3.34
CA ALA A 22 1.05 18.66 2.83
C ALA A 22 1.58 17.76 1.71
N ILE A 23 1.45 16.43 1.87
CA ILE A 23 1.89 15.48 0.83
C ILE A 23 0.99 15.56 -0.42
N ILE A 24 -0.34 15.74 -0.26
CA ILE A 24 -1.27 15.83 -1.40
C ILE A 24 -1.06 17.13 -2.20
N GLU A 25 -0.76 18.23 -1.50
CA GLU A 25 -0.57 19.57 -2.09
C GLU A 25 0.83 19.76 -2.70
N GLU A 26 1.77 18.87 -2.41
CA GLU A 26 3.14 18.93 -2.96
C GLU A 26 3.14 18.67 -4.47
N ASP A 27 3.87 19.50 -5.19
CA ASP A 27 4.03 19.39 -6.65
C ASP A 27 5.10 18.34 -7.01
N PHE A 28 4.73 17.09 -6.88
CA PHE A 28 5.61 15.97 -7.23
C PHE A 28 5.60 15.69 -8.74
N ASP A 29 6.75 15.32 -9.27
CA ASP A 29 6.90 14.83 -10.65
C ASP A 29 6.49 13.33 -10.72
N TYR A 30 5.20 13.10 -10.96
CA TYR A 30 4.62 11.76 -11.02
C TYR A 30 4.93 11.04 -12.31
N ASN A 31 5.11 9.72 -12.22
CA ASN A 31 5.25 8.84 -13.34
C ASN A 31 4.06 7.87 -13.43
N GLU A 32 3.59 7.58 -14.66
CA GLU A 32 2.60 6.52 -14.85
C GLU A 32 3.16 5.20 -14.32
N SER A 33 2.41 4.51 -13.47
CA SER A 33 2.83 3.21 -12.95
C SER A 33 2.96 2.18 -14.07
N THR A 34 4.12 1.54 -14.12
CA THR A 34 4.44 0.48 -15.08
C THR A 34 4.32 -0.90 -14.49
N TYR A 35 3.55 -1.05 -13.39
CA TYR A 35 3.34 -2.34 -12.78
C TYR A 35 2.86 -3.36 -13.82
N SER A 36 3.79 -4.18 -14.28
CA SER A 36 3.53 -5.26 -15.21
C SER A 36 3.66 -6.60 -14.48
N THR A 37 2.87 -7.58 -14.87
CA THR A 37 3.09 -8.97 -14.46
C THR A 37 4.39 -9.51 -15.04
N HIS A 38 4.81 -10.71 -14.62
CA HIS A 38 5.88 -11.48 -15.25
C HIS A 38 5.74 -11.63 -16.78
N GLU A 39 4.54 -11.42 -17.28
CA GLU A 39 4.21 -11.36 -18.71
C GLU A 39 4.49 -9.98 -19.33
N GLY A 40 5.12 -9.07 -18.62
CA GLY A 40 5.47 -7.71 -19.08
C GLY A 40 6.38 -7.65 -20.30
N GLN A 41 6.73 -8.78 -20.90
CA GLN A 41 7.35 -8.91 -22.21
C GLN A 41 6.32 -9.27 -23.31
N SER A 42 5.03 -9.43 -22.97
CA SER A 42 4.00 -9.65 -23.97
C SER A 42 3.82 -8.38 -24.81
N PRO A 43 3.77 -8.49 -26.16
CA PRO A 43 3.45 -7.37 -27.04
C PRO A 43 2.13 -6.68 -26.70
N ASP A 44 1.25 -7.35 -25.96
CA ASP A 44 -0.07 -6.87 -25.53
C ASP A 44 -0.11 -6.29 -24.11
N TRP A 45 1.04 -6.12 -23.43
CA TRP A 45 1.08 -5.56 -22.08
C TRP A 45 0.34 -4.22 -21.93
N LYS A 46 0.33 -3.38 -22.97
CA LYS A 46 -0.41 -2.11 -23.01
C LYS A 46 -1.94 -2.32 -23.04
N LYS A 47 -2.43 -3.45 -23.57
CA LYS A 47 -3.87 -3.77 -23.64
C LYS A 47 -4.40 -4.38 -22.35
N ASN A 48 -3.56 -5.07 -21.60
CA ASN A 48 -3.89 -5.73 -20.34
C ASN A 48 -3.35 -4.94 -19.14
N LYS A 49 -3.54 -3.63 -19.10
CA LYS A 49 -3.14 -2.81 -17.96
C LYS A 49 -3.83 -3.33 -16.71
N ARG A 50 -3.04 -3.86 -15.76
CA ARG A 50 -3.51 -4.26 -14.43
C ARG A 50 -3.62 -3.08 -13.48
N VAL A 51 -3.09 -1.95 -13.85
CA VAL A 51 -3.05 -0.74 -13.05
C VAL A 51 -3.26 0.48 -13.93
N LYS A 52 -3.98 1.45 -13.39
CA LYS A 52 -4.06 2.80 -13.90
C LYS A 52 -3.91 3.73 -12.72
N MET A 53 -2.71 4.22 -12.51
CA MET A 53 -2.36 5.20 -11.48
C MET A 53 -1.04 5.86 -11.82
N ASP A 54 -0.78 6.98 -11.20
CA ASP A 54 0.53 7.62 -11.18
C ASP A 54 1.23 7.34 -9.85
N GLU A 55 2.56 7.29 -9.87
CA GLU A 55 3.36 7.02 -8.69
C GLU A 55 4.63 7.84 -8.60
N ILE A 56 5.09 8.07 -7.37
CA ILE A 56 6.42 8.58 -7.07
C ILE A 56 6.98 7.91 -5.82
N TRP A 57 8.29 7.81 -5.72
CA TRP A 57 8.97 7.27 -4.56
C TRP A 57 9.50 8.38 -3.66
N ILE A 58 8.98 8.46 -2.44
CA ILE A 58 9.50 9.31 -1.37
C ILE A 58 10.67 8.59 -0.74
N ARG A 59 11.88 9.12 -0.96
CA ARG A 59 13.15 8.54 -0.50
C ARG A 59 13.73 9.35 0.67
N LYS A 60 14.85 8.89 1.22
CA LYS A 60 15.47 9.43 2.43
C LYS A 60 15.84 10.91 2.38
N ASP A 61 16.03 11.47 1.22
CA ASP A 61 16.31 12.88 0.98
C ASP A 61 15.07 13.78 0.94
N ASN A 62 13.88 13.18 0.92
CA ASN A 62 12.61 13.90 0.93
C ASN A 62 12.23 14.33 2.37
N VAL A 63 11.67 15.53 2.50
CA VAL A 63 11.28 16.14 3.78
C VAL A 63 10.26 15.32 4.56
N TYR A 64 9.38 14.57 3.90
CA TYR A 64 8.34 13.75 4.51
C TYR A 64 8.83 12.37 4.96
N TYR A 65 10.04 11.97 4.55
CA TYR A 65 10.52 10.60 4.76
C TYR A 65 10.50 10.18 6.23
N ASN A 66 11.02 11.02 7.11
CA ASN A 66 11.15 10.68 8.53
C ASN A 66 9.79 10.48 9.21
N GLU A 67 8.82 11.33 8.92
CA GLU A 67 7.48 11.22 9.49
C GLU A 67 6.76 9.96 8.98
N LEU A 68 6.89 9.64 7.68
CA LEU A 68 6.37 8.41 7.11
C LEU A 68 7.04 7.17 7.69
N ASN A 69 8.35 7.23 7.90
CA ASN A 69 9.09 6.14 8.54
C ASN A 69 8.62 5.89 9.98
N HIS A 70 8.37 6.95 10.75
CA HIS A 70 7.77 6.83 12.08
C HIS A 70 6.38 6.20 12.03
N ALA A 71 5.52 6.65 11.11
CA ALA A 71 4.19 6.11 10.93
C ALA A 71 4.20 4.60 10.60
N VAL A 72 5.04 4.19 9.66
CA VAL A 72 5.17 2.77 9.27
C VAL A 72 5.77 1.94 10.39
N THR A 73 6.73 2.47 11.14
CA THR A 73 7.34 1.78 12.29
C THR A 73 6.31 1.56 13.41
N ASP A 74 5.52 2.57 13.76
CA ASP A 74 4.44 2.46 14.75
C ASP A 74 3.43 1.38 14.36
N VAL A 75 2.99 1.37 13.09
CA VAL A 75 2.10 0.34 12.55
C VAL A 75 2.73 -1.06 12.65
N ALA A 76 4.00 -1.21 12.30
CA ALA A 76 4.70 -2.50 12.33
C ALA A 76 4.86 -3.03 13.77
N GLU A 77 5.15 -2.16 14.74
CA GLU A 77 5.27 -2.52 16.17
C GLU A 77 3.93 -2.98 16.72
N ARG A 78 2.86 -2.21 16.54
CA ARG A 78 1.50 -2.59 16.97
C ARG A 78 1.06 -3.92 16.35
N TYR A 79 1.30 -4.07 15.07
CA TYR A 79 0.98 -5.30 14.35
C TYR A 79 1.77 -6.50 14.88
N SER A 80 3.07 -6.34 15.16
CA SER A 80 3.91 -7.38 15.74
C SER A 80 3.35 -7.86 17.08
N GLU A 81 2.90 -6.94 17.94
CA GLU A 81 2.27 -7.29 19.21
C GLU A 81 0.97 -8.08 19.04
N GLU A 82 0.13 -7.69 18.09
CA GLU A 82 -1.12 -8.38 17.80
C GLU A 82 -0.90 -9.79 17.22
N VAL A 83 0.08 -9.92 16.33
CA VAL A 83 0.48 -11.21 15.75
C VAL A 83 1.01 -12.15 16.83
N LYS A 84 1.82 -11.65 17.79
CA LYS A 84 2.29 -12.40 18.95
C LYS A 84 1.17 -12.90 19.85
N LYS A 85 0.15 -12.09 20.11
CA LYS A 85 -1.06 -12.52 20.86
C LYS A 85 -1.76 -13.72 20.17
N ASN A 86 -1.64 -13.81 18.84
CA ASN A 86 -2.14 -14.94 18.06
C ASN A 86 -1.14 -16.11 17.94
N LYS A 87 -0.09 -16.15 18.79
CA LYS A 87 0.97 -17.19 18.81
C LYS A 87 1.69 -17.31 17.46
N ARG A 88 2.03 -16.20 16.83
CA ARG A 88 2.82 -16.09 15.61
C ARG A 88 3.94 -15.08 15.83
N ASP A 89 5.02 -15.28 15.12
CA ASP A 89 6.14 -14.34 15.10
C ASP A 89 6.07 -13.50 13.83
N PHE A 90 6.32 -12.22 13.98
CA PHE A 90 6.46 -11.28 12.88
C PHE A 90 7.72 -10.45 13.15
N VAL A 91 8.72 -10.61 12.29
CA VAL A 91 10.00 -9.93 12.40
C VAL A 91 10.26 -9.18 11.12
N VAL A 92 10.46 -7.88 11.24
CA VAL A 92 10.83 -7.00 10.13
C VAL A 92 12.29 -6.63 10.28
N GLN A 93 13.06 -6.83 9.23
CA GLN A 93 14.47 -6.44 9.15
C GLN A 93 14.66 -5.12 8.40
N LYS A 94 13.77 -4.83 7.46
CA LYS A 94 13.88 -3.67 6.59
C LYS A 94 12.50 -3.23 6.08
N THR A 95 12.36 -1.94 5.87
CA THR A 95 11.26 -1.34 5.12
C THR A 95 11.77 -0.85 3.76
N THR A 96 10.91 -0.85 2.75
CA THR A 96 11.21 -0.15 1.49
C THR A 96 11.04 1.36 1.68
N ASP A 97 11.50 2.16 0.73
CA ASP A 97 11.06 3.54 0.58
C ASP A 97 9.53 3.60 0.38
N PHE A 98 8.96 4.79 0.40
CA PHE A 98 7.53 5.00 0.40
C PHE A 98 7.04 5.32 -1.01
N ARG A 99 6.21 4.44 -1.59
CA ARG A 99 5.59 4.71 -2.88
C ARG A 99 4.27 5.45 -2.67
N LEU A 100 4.24 6.71 -3.06
CA LEU A 100 3.02 7.51 -3.12
C LEU A 100 2.27 7.19 -4.41
N ASN A 101 1.02 6.78 -4.28
CA ASN A 101 0.12 6.39 -5.36
C ASN A 101 -0.99 7.42 -5.52
N LYS A 102 -1.20 7.87 -6.74
CA LYS A 102 -2.26 8.79 -7.14
C LYS A 102 -3.20 8.10 -8.12
N TYR A 103 -4.45 7.92 -7.74
CA TYR A 103 -5.49 7.34 -8.58
C TYR A 103 -6.50 8.42 -8.94
N GLU A 104 -6.42 8.96 -10.13
CA GLU A 104 -7.42 9.88 -10.67
C GLU A 104 -8.69 9.13 -11.10
N LYS A 105 -9.73 9.86 -11.50
CA LYS A 105 -10.95 9.26 -12.03
C LYS A 105 -10.66 8.21 -13.09
N GLY A 106 -11.18 7.01 -12.87
CA GLY A 106 -10.93 5.83 -13.69
C GLY A 106 -9.69 5.05 -13.28
N GLY A 107 -8.92 5.52 -12.27
CA GLY A 107 -7.76 4.83 -11.71
C GLY A 107 -8.17 3.56 -10.95
N TYR A 108 -7.31 2.55 -10.96
CA TYR A 108 -7.53 1.27 -10.27
C TYR A 108 -6.24 0.47 -10.17
N MET A 109 -6.24 -0.55 -9.33
CA MET A 109 -5.23 -1.62 -9.31
C MET A 109 -5.94 -2.96 -9.21
N SER A 110 -5.70 -3.83 -10.19
CA SER A 110 -6.33 -5.16 -10.25
C SER A 110 -5.87 -6.06 -9.11
N LEU A 111 -6.67 -7.08 -8.81
CA LEU A 111 -6.37 -8.08 -7.79
C LEU A 111 -4.98 -8.70 -7.97
N HIS A 112 -4.17 -8.63 -6.93
CA HIS A 112 -2.78 -9.12 -6.91
C HIS A 112 -2.32 -9.43 -5.48
N CYS A 113 -1.13 -10.03 -5.38
CA CYS A 113 -0.38 -10.19 -4.13
C CYS A 113 1.01 -9.59 -4.31
N ASP A 114 1.56 -9.02 -3.23
CA ASP A 114 2.81 -8.24 -3.33
C ASP A 114 4.07 -9.11 -3.32
N ASN A 115 4.05 -10.28 -2.70
CA ASN A 115 5.25 -11.10 -2.52
C ASN A 115 5.66 -11.95 -3.73
N ILE A 116 4.97 -11.82 -4.86
CA ILE A 116 5.28 -12.57 -6.09
C ILE A 116 6.07 -11.75 -7.12
N HIS A 117 6.49 -10.54 -6.75
CA HIS A 117 7.21 -9.64 -7.65
C HIS A 117 8.71 -9.56 -7.37
N HIS A 118 9.49 -9.64 -8.44
CA HIS A 118 10.94 -9.42 -8.42
C HIS A 118 11.36 -7.95 -8.27
N SER A 119 10.42 -7.01 -8.29
CA SER A 119 10.70 -5.56 -8.32
C SER A 119 11.41 -5.03 -7.07
N HIS A 120 11.36 -5.76 -5.95
CA HIS A 120 11.97 -5.32 -4.69
C HIS A 120 13.39 -5.82 -4.45
N GLY A 121 13.96 -6.55 -5.42
CA GLY A 121 15.29 -7.12 -5.32
C GLY A 121 15.34 -8.34 -4.38
N GLN A 122 15.77 -9.47 -4.90
CA GLN A 122 15.84 -10.73 -4.14
C GLN A 122 16.89 -10.71 -3.02
N GLN A 123 17.83 -9.78 -3.05
CA GLN A 123 18.89 -9.68 -2.04
C GLN A 123 18.38 -9.39 -0.62
N TYR A 124 17.15 -8.88 -0.49
CA TYR A 124 16.50 -8.57 0.80
C TYR A 124 15.34 -9.51 1.12
N GLY A 125 15.09 -10.52 0.28
CA GLY A 125 13.93 -11.41 0.39
C GLY A 125 12.66 -10.83 -0.23
N PHE A 126 11.55 -11.50 0.05
CA PHE A 126 10.23 -11.05 -0.38
C PHE A 126 9.52 -10.28 0.73
N PRO A 127 8.61 -9.33 0.39
CA PRO A 127 7.77 -8.68 1.38
C PRO A 127 7.02 -9.68 2.25
N GLN A 128 7.14 -9.54 3.57
CA GLN A 128 6.38 -10.30 4.55
C GLN A 128 5.02 -9.66 4.81
N ALA A 129 4.99 -8.33 4.87
CA ALA A 129 3.76 -7.56 5.03
C ALA A 129 3.80 -6.30 4.18
N SER A 130 2.61 -5.87 3.77
CA SER A 130 2.35 -4.61 3.07
C SER A 130 1.70 -3.63 4.03
N VAL A 131 2.23 -2.42 4.10
CA VAL A 131 1.66 -1.30 4.86
C VAL A 131 1.13 -0.26 3.89
N LEU A 132 -0.13 0.15 4.07
CA LEU A 132 -0.73 1.25 3.33
C LEU A 132 -1.12 2.37 4.30
N LEU A 133 -0.76 3.61 3.96
CA LEU A 133 -1.20 4.82 4.62
C LEU A 133 -2.18 5.54 3.68
N PHE A 134 -3.33 5.98 4.20
CA PHE A 134 -4.38 6.60 3.40
C PHE A 134 -4.40 8.11 3.66
N LEU A 135 -4.20 8.89 2.60
CA LEU A 135 -4.01 10.32 2.73
C LEU A 135 -5.31 11.12 2.58
N ASN A 136 -6.35 10.51 1.98
CA ASN A 136 -7.66 11.16 1.84
C ASN A 136 -8.81 10.14 1.82
N ASP A 137 -10.04 10.63 1.96
CA ASP A 137 -11.28 9.85 1.87
C ASP A 137 -12.42 10.64 1.17
N ASP A 138 -12.07 11.72 0.47
CA ASP A 138 -12.98 12.62 -0.25
C ASP A 138 -13.13 12.27 -1.74
N PHE A 139 -13.18 10.98 -2.05
CA PHE A 139 -13.39 10.44 -3.39
C PHE A 139 -14.53 9.40 -3.38
N GLU A 140 -15.02 9.03 -4.58
CA GLU A 140 -16.01 7.96 -4.76
C GLU A 140 -15.41 6.81 -5.57
N GLY A 141 -15.84 5.58 -5.26
CA GLY A 141 -15.18 4.37 -5.75
C GLY A 141 -13.82 4.21 -5.06
N GLY A 142 -12.87 3.55 -5.70
CA GLY A 142 -11.51 3.42 -5.19
C GLY A 142 -11.40 2.64 -3.87
N GLU A 143 -12.40 1.82 -3.54
CA GLU A 143 -12.40 0.99 -2.34
C GLU A 143 -11.18 0.08 -2.33
N PHE A 144 -10.54 -0.02 -1.16
CA PHE A 144 -9.49 -0.99 -0.93
C PHE A 144 -10.11 -2.29 -0.40
N VAL A 145 -9.86 -3.37 -1.12
CA VAL A 145 -10.33 -4.71 -0.77
C VAL A 145 -9.15 -5.62 -0.55
N VAL A 146 -9.11 -6.33 0.56
CA VAL A 146 -8.10 -7.35 0.86
C VAL A 146 -8.77 -8.64 1.33
N SER A 147 -8.45 -9.77 0.68
CA SER A 147 -9.06 -11.08 0.97
C SER A 147 -10.60 -11.00 1.03
N GLU A 148 -11.22 -10.35 0.04
CA GLU A 148 -12.68 -10.14 -0.07
C GLU A 148 -13.27 -9.18 0.98
N LEU A 149 -12.47 -8.69 1.94
CA LEU A 149 -12.90 -7.73 2.94
C LEU A 149 -12.72 -6.31 2.42
N GLN A 150 -13.83 -5.61 2.23
CA GLN A 150 -13.81 -4.17 1.97
C GLN A 150 -13.72 -3.42 3.31
N LEU A 151 -12.67 -2.62 3.47
CA LEU A 151 -12.40 -1.88 4.70
C LEU A 151 -12.98 -0.46 4.62
N ASN A 152 -13.59 -0.02 5.72
CA ASN A 152 -14.03 1.39 5.84
C ASN A 152 -12.87 2.24 6.36
N ILE A 153 -12.11 2.78 5.41
CA ILE A 153 -10.87 3.51 5.65
C ILE A 153 -11.14 5.00 5.63
N LYS A 154 -10.44 5.72 6.49
CA LYS A 154 -10.49 7.18 6.59
C LYS A 154 -9.12 7.78 6.36
N LYS A 155 -9.11 9.07 6.04
CA LYS A 155 -7.90 9.88 5.96
C LYS A 155 -7.08 9.76 7.24
N GLY A 156 -5.78 9.48 7.09
CA GLY A 156 -4.85 9.27 8.20
C GLY A 156 -4.80 7.83 8.73
N ASP A 157 -5.68 6.94 8.27
CA ASP A 157 -5.66 5.52 8.66
C ASP A 157 -4.49 4.77 8.00
N ALA A 158 -4.11 3.67 8.63
CA ALA A 158 -3.16 2.71 8.09
C ALA A 158 -3.71 1.29 8.11
N ILE A 159 -3.33 0.51 7.11
CA ILE A 159 -3.61 -0.92 7.04
C ILE A 159 -2.30 -1.67 6.88
N ILE A 160 -2.20 -2.82 7.54
CA ILE A 160 -1.11 -3.78 7.38
C ILE A 160 -1.67 -5.18 7.24
N PHE A 161 -1.11 -5.97 6.33
CA PHE A 161 -1.50 -7.36 6.11
C PHE A 161 -0.34 -8.16 5.52
N PRO A 162 -0.32 -9.51 5.67
CA PRO A 162 0.70 -10.35 5.04
C PRO A 162 0.69 -10.19 3.52
N SER A 163 1.86 -10.05 2.91
CA SER A 163 1.99 -9.81 1.46
C SER A 163 1.78 -11.06 0.60
N ASN A 164 1.55 -12.22 1.21
CA ASN A 164 1.50 -13.51 0.52
C ASN A 164 0.16 -13.79 -0.21
N PHE A 165 0.10 -14.93 -0.91
CA PHE A 165 -1.03 -15.34 -1.73
C PHE A 165 -2.37 -15.49 -0.99
N MET A 166 -2.37 -15.54 0.34
CA MET A 166 -3.58 -15.62 1.16
C MET A 166 -4.27 -14.26 1.33
N PHE A 167 -3.59 -13.17 0.98
CA PHE A 167 -4.08 -11.79 1.10
C PHE A 167 -4.06 -11.05 -0.25
N PRO A 168 -4.74 -11.61 -1.27
CA PRO A 168 -4.90 -10.88 -2.52
C PRO A 168 -5.69 -9.60 -2.25
N HIS A 169 -5.29 -8.51 -2.91
CA HIS A 169 -5.90 -7.20 -2.69
C HIS A 169 -6.00 -6.40 -3.99
N GLU A 170 -6.88 -5.43 -3.98
CA GLU A 170 -7.14 -4.57 -5.13
C GLU A 170 -7.57 -3.17 -4.69
N VAL A 171 -7.44 -2.22 -5.60
CA VAL A 171 -8.10 -0.92 -5.53
C VAL A 171 -9.15 -0.88 -6.62
N LYS A 172 -10.42 -0.77 -6.23
CA LYS A 172 -11.55 -0.62 -7.17
C LYS A 172 -11.39 0.68 -7.96
N LYS A 173 -12.13 0.77 -9.06
CA LYS A 173 -12.07 1.95 -9.91
C LYS A 173 -12.57 3.20 -9.19
N VAL A 174 -11.76 4.25 -9.16
CA VAL A 174 -12.18 5.59 -8.72
C VAL A 174 -13.19 6.15 -9.71
N THR A 175 -14.35 6.54 -9.23
CA THR A 175 -15.46 7.06 -10.05
C THR A 175 -15.53 8.59 -10.01
N GLN A 176 -15.12 9.22 -8.89
CA GLN A 176 -15.08 10.67 -8.72
C GLN A 176 -13.94 11.07 -7.78
N GLY A 177 -13.33 12.21 -8.04
CA GLY A 177 -12.20 12.72 -7.25
C GLY A 177 -10.88 12.00 -7.54
N THR A 178 -9.93 12.14 -6.63
CA THR A 178 -8.61 11.52 -6.68
C THR A 178 -8.33 10.82 -5.36
N ARG A 179 -7.87 9.58 -5.42
CA ARG A 179 -7.51 8.79 -4.25
C ARG A 179 -5.99 8.79 -4.09
N TRP A 180 -5.53 9.07 -2.87
CA TRP A 180 -4.13 9.14 -2.52
C TRP A 180 -3.79 8.13 -1.43
N SER A 181 -2.72 7.37 -1.62
CA SER A 181 -2.21 6.44 -0.60
C SER A 181 -0.72 6.21 -0.75
N ILE A 182 -0.08 5.86 0.35
CA ILE A 182 1.32 5.47 0.37
C ILE A 182 1.39 3.98 0.66
N VAL A 183 2.31 3.27 0.00
CA VAL A 183 2.63 1.88 0.30
C VAL A 183 4.11 1.74 0.63
N SER A 184 4.40 0.91 1.63
CA SER A 184 5.73 0.41 1.96
C SER A 184 5.64 -1.08 2.24
N TRP A 185 6.70 -1.81 1.91
CA TRP A 185 6.78 -3.24 2.16
C TRP A 185 7.80 -3.53 3.26
N LEU A 186 7.40 -4.43 4.15
CA LEU A 186 8.19 -4.89 5.28
C LEU A 186 8.84 -6.24 4.92
N MET A 187 10.17 -6.32 5.04
CA MET A 187 10.98 -7.49 4.69
C MET A 187 11.68 -8.09 5.88
#